data_a3c729b5f44d615bb7ca706f48d2f4b8
#
_entry.id   a3c729b5f44d615bb7ca706f48d2f4b8
#
_cell.length_a   1.000
_cell.length_b   1.000
_cell.length_c   1.000
_cell.angle_alpha   90.00
_cell.angle_beta   90.00
_cell.angle_gamma   90.00
#
_symmetry.space_group_name_H-M   'P 1'
#
loop_
_entity.id
_entity.type
_entity.pdbx_description
1 polymer ?
#
loop_
_entity_poly.entity_id
_entity_poly.type
_entity_poly.pdbx_seq_one_letter_code
_entity_poly.pdbx_strand_id
1 'polypeptide(L)'
;MAKQKFERTKPHVNIGTIGHVDHGKTTLTAAITKYLSLSNGNIEFMAYDQIDNAPEERARGITINTRHVEYETAKRHYAHVDCPGHADYVKNMITGAAQMDGAILVVAGTDGPLQQTREHVLLARQVGVPAIVVFLNKTDLVDDPELLDLVEMEVRDLLSSYDFPGDDIPVIRGSARNALESTSTDINAPEYKCILELMDAVDSYIPTPERQADLPFLMPVEDVFSISGRGTVATGRVERGTVKVSDVVEIVGLSDEKKSTTVTGVEMFHKLLPQAEAGDNIGALLRGIAKDEIERGQVLAKPGSVHPHRKFVGHVYVLTEKEGGRKKPFFAGYRPQFYFRTTDVTGTIELPEGVEMCRPGDNVDMTVELITPIACEEGLRFAIREGGRTVGSGVVSKILA
;
A
#
# COMPACT_ATOMS: atom_id res chain seq x y z
N MET A 1 12.95 -9.72 28.51
CA MET A 1 13.82 -10.42 27.55
C MET A 1 14.46 -9.37 26.63
N ALA A 2 15.74 -9.52 26.24
CA ALA A 2 16.37 -8.65 25.26
C ALA A 2 15.71 -8.89 23.90
N LYS A 3 15.33 -7.82 23.18
CA LYS A 3 14.79 -7.94 21.82
C LYS A 3 15.87 -8.49 20.89
N GLN A 4 15.47 -9.34 19.96
CA GLN A 4 16.36 -9.86 18.91
C GLN A 4 16.80 -8.72 17.98
N LYS A 5 18.00 -8.86 17.41
CA LYS A 5 18.47 -7.98 16.33
C LYS A 5 17.98 -8.54 15.00
N PHE A 6 17.57 -7.65 14.11
CA PHE A 6 17.27 -8.01 12.73
C PHE A 6 18.57 -8.17 11.94
N GLU A 7 18.72 -9.29 11.23
CA GLU A 7 19.86 -9.55 10.35
C GLU A 7 19.39 -9.60 8.89
N ARG A 8 19.98 -8.77 8.04
CA ARG A 8 19.66 -8.71 6.60
C ARG A 8 20.44 -9.80 5.87
N THR A 9 19.83 -10.96 5.67
CA THR A 9 20.44 -12.09 4.95
C THR A 9 19.91 -12.22 3.52
N LYS A 10 18.77 -11.59 3.20
CA LYS A 10 18.08 -11.69 1.91
C LYS A 10 17.58 -10.32 1.45
N PRO A 11 17.38 -10.10 0.12
CA PRO A 11 16.72 -8.92 -0.37
C PRO A 11 15.33 -8.76 0.27
N HIS A 12 15.01 -7.55 0.73
CA HIS A 12 13.72 -7.22 1.32
C HIS A 12 12.77 -6.67 0.26
N VAL A 13 11.54 -7.21 0.21
CA VAL A 13 10.50 -6.81 -0.74
C VAL A 13 9.18 -6.61 0.01
N ASN A 14 8.52 -5.47 -0.23
CA ASN A 14 7.19 -5.21 0.28
C ASN A 14 6.16 -5.67 -0.74
N ILE A 15 5.31 -6.60 -0.37
CA ILE A 15 4.18 -7.04 -1.20
C ILE A 15 2.89 -6.86 -0.42
N GLY A 16 1.76 -6.97 -1.09
CA GLY A 16 0.48 -6.99 -0.39
C GLY A 16 -0.64 -7.55 -1.21
N THR A 17 -1.72 -7.91 -0.52
CA THR A 17 -2.96 -8.40 -1.12
C THR A 17 -3.91 -7.24 -1.41
N ILE A 18 -4.40 -7.17 -2.65
CA ILE A 18 -5.42 -6.23 -3.11
C ILE A 18 -6.57 -7.00 -3.79
N GLY A 19 -7.74 -6.39 -3.90
CA GLY A 19 -8.91 -7.01 -4.55
C GLY A 19 -10.20 -6.74 -3.77
N HIS A 20 -11.31 -7.24 -4.28
CA HIS A 20 -12.65 -7.00 -3.74
C HIS A 20 -12.81 -7.54 -2.31
N VAL A 21 -13.79 -7.01 -1.55
CA VAL A 21 -14.22 -7.59 -0.28
C VAL A 21 -14.68 -9.04 -0.50
N ASP A 22 -14.46 -9.92 0.45
CA ASP A 22 -14.82 -11.35 0.41
C ASP A 22 -14.16 -12.21 -0.69
N HIS A 23 -13.21 -11.68 -1.47
CA HIS A 23 -12.42 -12.49 -2.41
C HIS A 23 -11.34 -13.33 -1.73
N GLY A 24 -11.13 -13.18 -0.40
CA GLY A 24 -10.28 -14.05 0.41
C GLY A 24 -8.83 -13.59 0.55
N LYS A 25 -8.58 -12.29 0.55
CA LYS A 25 -7.23 -11.69 0.74
C LYS A 25 -6.59 -12.12 2.04
N THR A 26 -7.25 -11.89 3.16
CA THR A 26 -6.76 -12.25 4.51
C THR A 26 -6.64 -13.76 4.68
N THR A 27 -7.55 -14.54 4.09
CA THR A 27 -7.46 -16.01 4.06
C THR A 27 -6.20 -16.47 3.31
N LEU A 28 -5.89 -15.82 2.18
CA LEU A 28 -4.67 -16.11 1.40
C LEU A 28 -3.42 -15.74 2.19
N THR A 29 -3.40 -14.59 2.84
CA THR A 29 -2.28 -14.16 3.71
C THR A 29 -2.04 -15.18 4.81
N ALA A 30 -3.09 -15.65 5.49
CA ALA A 30 -2.98 -16.71 6.50
C ALA A 30 -2.49 -18.04 5.91
N ALA A 31 -2.97 -18.44 4.72
CA ALA A 31 -2.54 -19.67 4.04
C ALA A 31 -1.04 -19.62 3.65
N ILE A 32 -0.55 -18.46 3.19
CA ILE A 32 0.87 -18.22 2.88
C ILE A 32 1.72 -18.41 4.16
N THR A 33 1.35 -17.77 5.26
CA THR A 33 2.12 -17.90 6.52
C THR A 33 2.11 -19.33 7.04
N LYS A 34 0.98 -20.05 6.91
CA LYS A 34 0.88 -21.45 7.28
C LYS A 34 1.82 -22.34 6.46
N TYR A 35 1.76 -22.24 5.13
CA TYR A 35 2.62 -23.01 4.24
C TYR A 35 4.10 -22.76 4.53
N LEU A 36 4.48 -21.48 4.64
CA LEU A 36 5.87 -21.11 4.90
C LEU A 36 6.34 -21.53 6.30
N SER A 37 5.46 -21.55 7.31
CA SER A 37 5.82 -22.08 8.64
C SER A 37 6.09 -23.57 8.63
N LEU A 38 5.42 -24.34 7.78
CA LEU A 38 5.68 -25.77 7.57
C LEU A 38 6.99 -26.01 6.83
N SER A 39 7.33 -25.14 5.87
CA SER A 39 8.55 -25.24 5.07
C SER A 39 9.80 -24.72 5.78
N ASN A 40 9.63 -23.75 6.67
CA ASN A 40 10.70 -23.12 7.45
C ASN A 40 10.19 -22.85 8.88
N GLY A 41 10.60 -23.68 9.83
CA GLY A 41 10.19 -23.61 11.24
C GLY A 41 10.52 -22.30 11.98
N ASN A 42 11.23 -21.36 11.35
CA ASN A 42 11.52 -20.03 11.90
C ASN A 42 10.41 -19.01 11.56
N ILE A 43 9.48 -19.36 10.69
CA ILE A 43 8.36 -18.49 10.31
C ILE A 43 7.17 -18.80 11.21
N GLU A 44 6.62 -17.76 11.85
CA GLU A 44 5.44 -17.90 12.68
C GLU A 44 4.18 -17.97 11.79
N PHE A 45 3.35 -19.01 12.01
CA PHE A 45 2.02 -19.08 11.41
C PHE A 45 1.13 -18.01 12.04
N MET A 46 0.52 -17.19 11.20
CA MET A 46 -0.42 -16.16 11.61
C MET A 46 -1.84 -16.53 11.18
N ALA A 47 -2.67 -16.88 12.14
CA ALA A 47 -4.05 -17.27 11.88
C ALA A 47 -4.91 -16.07 11.43
N TYR A 48 -6.02 -16.34 10.75
CA TYR A 48 -6.93 -15.31 10.22
C TYR A 48 -7.34 -14.27 11.28
N ASP A 49 -7.72 -14.74 12.47
CA ASP A 49 -8.15 -13.90 13.60
C ASP A 49 -7.02 -13.13 14.31
N GLN A 50 -5.77 -13.46 13.99
CA GLN A 50 -4.58 -12.70 14.41
C GLN A 50 -4.25 -11.59 13.41
N ILE A 51 -4.60 -11.77 12.13
CA ILE A 51 -4.47 -10.74 11.09
C ILE A 51 -5.58 -9.70 11.28
N ASP A 52 -6.84 -10.09 11.23
CA ASP A 52 -8.01 -9.24 11.50
C ASP A 52 -8.33 -9.26 13.00
N ASN A 53 -7.55 -8.54 13.78
CA ASN A 53 -7.61 -8.65 15.25
C ASN A 53 -8.41 -7.54 15.95
N ALA A 54 -8.74 -6.45 15.26
CA ALA A 54 -9.55 -5.37 15.84
C ALA A 54 -10.98 -5.84 16.14
N PRO A 55 -11.59 -5.40 17.26
CA PRO A 55 -12.96 -5.78 17.61
C PRO A 55 -13.98 -5.51 16.50
N GLU A 56 -13.82 -4.40 15.78
CA GLU A 56 -14.70 -4.04 14.67
C GLU A 56 -14.51 -4.94 13.44
N GLU A 57 -13.27 -5.34 13.13
CA GLU A 57 -12.95 -6.28 12.06
C GLU A 57 -13.59 -7.64 12.31
N ARG A 58 -13.45 -8.15 13.53
CA ARG A 58 -14.07 -9.41 13.96
C ARG A 58 -15.60 -9.36 13.92
N ALA A 59 -16.19 -8.23 14.35
CA ALA A 59 -17.64 -8.06 14.39
C ALA A 59 -18.26 -7.97 13.00
N ARG A 60 -17.54 -7.41 12.03
CA ARG A 60 -18.01 -7.22 10.65
C ARG A 60 -17.51 -8.29 9.68
N GLY A 61 -16.49 -9.08 10.06
CA GLY A 61 -15.87 -10.07 9.18
C GLY A 61 -15.11 -9.46 7.99
N ILE A 62 -14.65 -8.22 8.11
CA ILE A 62 -13.94 -7.51 7.04
C ILE A 62 -12.69 -6.81 7.60
N THR A 63 -11.63 -6.77 6.80
CA THR A 63 -10.41 -6.01 7.12
C THR A 63 -10.68 -4.52 7.01
N ILE A 64 -10.34 -3.76 8.05
CA ILE A 64 -10.50 -2.30 8.12
C ILE A 64 -9.14 -1.60 8.00
N ASN A 65 -8.17 -2.05 8.79
CA ASN A 65 -6.83 -1.50 8.84
C ASN A 65 -5.86 -2.37 8.06
N THR A 66 -4.82 -1.75 7.51
CA THR A 66 -3.71 -2.50 6.91
C THR A 66 -2.96 -3.28 7.99
N ARG A 67 -2.63 -4.53 7.72
CA ARG A 67 -1.83 -5.37 8.60
C ARG A 67 -0.54 -5.78 7.94
N HIS A 68 0.57 -5.61 8.64
CA HIS A 68 1.87 -6.07 8.19
C HIS A 68 2.19 -7.45 8.76
N VAL A 69 2.55 -8.37 7.89
CA VAL A 69 2.94 -9.74 8.21
C VAL A 69 4.34 -9.99 7.66
N GLU A 70 5.23 -10.56 8.49
CA GLU A 70 6.61 -10.89 8.11
C GLU A 70 6.72 -12.36 7.73
N TYR A 71 7.38 -12.66 6.61
CA TYR A 71 7.80 -14.01 6.26
C TYR A 71 8.93 -14.00 5.24
N GLU A 72 9.49 -15.15 4.95
CA GLU A 72 10.56 -15.29 3.98
C GLU A 72 10.43 -16.58 3.15
N THR A 73 10.94 -16.51 1.92
CA THR A 73 11.21 -17.67 1.06
C THR A 73 12.69 -18.02 1.11
N ALA A 74 13.09 -19.00 0.35
CA ALA A 74 14.52 -19.29 0.18
C ALA A 74 15.30 -18.11 -0.44
N LYS A 75 14.61 -17.27 -1.26
CA LYS A 75 15.24 -16.19 -2.06
C LYS A 75 15.11 -14.81 -1.43
N ARG A 76 14.00 -14.50 -0.75
CA ARG A 76 13.63 -13.15 -0.33
C ARG A 76 13.01 -13.11 1.06
N HIS A 77 13.14 -11.95 1.70
CA HIS A 77 12.42 -11.57 2.91
C HIS A 77 11.27 -10.63 2.53
N TYR A 78 10.07 -10.88 3.05
CA TYR A 78 8.87 -10.15 2.71
C TYR A 78 8.24 -9.44 3.90
N ALA A 79 7.88 -8.17 3.70
CA ALA A 79 6.82 -7.52 4.45
C ALA A 79 5.54 -7.59 3.61
N HIS A 80 4.53 -8.28 4.12
CA HIS A 80 3.25 -8.43 3.45
C HIS A 80 2.22 -7.50 4.08
N VAL A 81 1.61 -6.65 3.26
CA VAL A 81 0.56 -5.72 3.66
C VAL A 81 -0.79 -6.30 3.27
N ASP A 82 -1.57 -6.77 4.24
CA ASP A 82 -2.96 -7.15 3.99
C ASP A 82 -3.84 -5.91 3.95
N CYS A 83 -4.45 -5.62 2.78
CA CYS A 83 -5.23 -4.42 2.54
C CYS A 83 -6.73 -4.67 2.68
N PRO A 84 -7.49 -3.66 3.21
CA PRO A 84 -8.94 -3.75 3.23
C PRO A 84 -9.51 -3.80 1.81
N GLY A 85 -10.62 -4.53 1.65
CA GLY A 85 -11.32 -4.67 0.36
C GLY A 85 -12.53 -3.76 0.22
N HIS A 86 -13.07 -3.24 1.30
CA HIS A 86 -14.31 -2.47 1.30
C HIS A 86 -14.11 -1.00 0.89
N ALA A 87 -15.05 -0.45 0.12
CA ALA A 87 -14.98 0.91 -0.41
C ALA A 87 -14.81 2.01 0.66
N ASP A 88 -15.38 1.81 1.86
CA ASP A 88 -15.25 2.78 2.96
C ASP A 88 -13.82 2.92 3.47
N TYR A 89 -12.97 1.91 3.26
CA TYR A 89 -11.59 1.85 3.75
C TYR A 89 -10.53 2.05 2.66
N VAL A 90 -10.92 2.58 1.50
CA VAL A 90 -10.01 2.86 0.38
C VAL A 90 -8.82 3.72 0.78
N LYS A 91 -8.99 4.64 1.74
CA LYS A 91 -7.88 5.43 2.29
C LYS A 91 -6.76 4.54 2.87
N ASN A 92 -7.13 3.51 3.64
CA ASN A 92 -6.17 2.56 4.19
C ASN A 92 -5.57 1.67 3.10
N MET A 93 -6.37 1.28 2.09
CA MET A 93 -5.88 0.56 0.91
C MET A 93 -4.84 1.38 0.14
N ILE A 94 -5.08 2.67 -0.14
CA ILE A 94 -4.12 3.56 -0.81
C ILE A 94 -2.81 3.65 -0.02
N THR A 95 -2.91 3.84 1.31
CA THR A 95 -1.74 3.90 2.18
C THR A 95 -0.93 2.58 2.14
N GLY A 96 -1.62 1.44 2.20
CA GLY A 96 -0.97 0.13 2.08
C GLY A 96 -0.34 -0.08 0.71
N ALA A 97 -1.06 0.22 -0.38
CA ALA A 97 -0.57 0.05 -1.73
C ALA A 97 0.66 0.91 -2.04
N ALA A 98 0.72 2.13 -1.50
CA ALA A 98 1.88 3.02 -1.67
C ALA A 98 3.18 2.45 -1.08
N GLN A 99 3.10 1.44 -0.21
CA GLN A 99 4.25 0.79 0.39
C GLN A 99 4.75 -0.42 -0.41
N MET A 100 3.98 -0.90 -1.38
CA MET A 100 4.24 -2.15 -2.08
C MET A 100 5.28 -2.00 -3.19
N ASP A 101 6.17 -2.96 -3.28
CA ASP A 101 7.09 -3.18 -4.40
C ASP A 101 6.47 -4.14 -5.43
N GLY A 102 5.36 -4.77 -5.09
CA GLY A 102 4.53 -5.61 -5.93
C GLY A 102 3.25 -5.99 -5.21
N ALA A 103 2.20 -6.38 -5.95
CA ALA A 103 0.92 -6.76 -5.36
C ALA A 103 0.46 -8.15 -5.82
N ILE A 104 -0.32 -8.80 -4.96
CA ILE A 104 -1.09 -10.00 -5.27
C ILE A 104 -2.55 -9.56 -5.43
N LEU A 105 -3.05 -9.59 -6.66
CA LEU A 105 -4.45 -9.32 -6.94
C LEU A 105 -5.26 -10.60 -6.71
N VAL A 106 -6.13 -10.58 -5.71
CA VAL A 106 -6.99 -11.72 -5.36
C VAL A 106 -8.37 -11.52 -5.98
N VAL A 107 -8.75 -12.46 -6.85
CA VAL A 107 -10.06 -12.47 -7.53
C VAL A 107 -10.73 -13.81 -7.26
N ALA A 108 -12.00 -13.80 -6.83
CA ALA A 108 -12.75 -15.03 -6.69
C ALA A 108 -13.17 -15.58 -8.08
N GLY A 109 -12.91 -16.85 -8.35
CA GLY A 109 -13.31 -17.50 -9.59
C GLY A 109 -14.82 -17.57 -9.78
N THR A 110 -15.60 -17.47 -8.70
CA THR A 110 -17.06 -17.45 -8.72
C THR A 110 -17.64 -16.11 -9.20
N ASP A 111 -16.94 -15.00 -8.99
CA ASP A 111 -17.49 -13.65 -9.14
C ASP A 111 -16.78 -12.84 -10.23
N GLY A 112 -15.53 -13.18 -10.55
CA GLY A 112 -14.70 -12.40 -11.46
C GLY A 112 -14.27 -11.02 -10.89
N PRO A 113 -13.75 -10.12 -11.75
CA PRO A 113 -13.29 -8.80 -11.33
C PRO A 113 -14.47 -7.85 -11.11
N LEU A 114 -14.79 -7.56 -9.84
CA LEU A 114 -15.84 -6.67 -9.42
C LEU A 114 -15.38 -5.20 -9.33
N GLN A 115 -16.28 -4.30 -8.92
CA GLN A 115 -16.03 -2.85 -8.89
C GLN A 115 -14.78 -2.47 -8.07
N GLN A 116 -14.62 -3.01 -6.87
CA GLN A 116 -13.47 -2.70 -6.02
C GLN A 116 -12.17 -3.33 -6.56
N THR A 117 -12.25 -4.46 -7.27
CA THR A 117 -11.10 -5.01 -7.99
C THR A 117 -10.55 -4.00 -8.99
N ARG A 118 -11.43 -3.39 -9.80
CA ARG A 118 -11.08 -2.35 -10.78
C ARG A 118 -10.47 -1.12 -10.09
N GLU A 119 -11.09 -0.65 -9.01
CA GLU A 119 -10.60 0.48 -8.24
C GLU A 119 -9.22 0.20 -7.63
N HIS A 120 -8.99 -1.00 -7.08
CA HIS A 120 -7.72 -1.37 -6.49
C HIS A 120 -6.59 -1.47 -7.53
N VAL A 121 -6.86 -1.99 -8.72
CA VAL A 121 -5.88 -2.02 -9.83
C VAL A 121 -5.53 -0.60 -10.28
N LEU A 122 -6.54 0.26 -10.45
CA LEU A 122 -6.33 1.67 -10.77
C LEU A 122 -5.46 2.37 -9.73
N LEU A 123 -5.80 2.21 -8.45
CA LEU A 123 -5.06 2.84 -7.35
C LEU A 123 -3.64 2.30 -7.23
N ALA A 124 -3.43 0.99 -7.38
CA ALA A 124 -2.10 0.39 -7.41
C ALA A 124 -1.24 1.00 -8.52
N ARG A 125 -1.81 1.20 -9.72
CA ARG A 125 -1.13 1.88 -10.83
C ARG A 125 -0.77 3.32 -10.48
N GLN A 126 -1.69 4.06 -9.86
CA GLN A 126 -1.50 5.46 -9.49
C GLN A 126 -0.41 5.66 -8.43
N VAL A 127 -0.38 4.82 -7.41
CA VAL A 127 0.67 4.89 -6.37
C VAL A 127 2.00 4.30 -6.82
N GLY A 128 2.04 3.71 -8.02
CA GLY A 128 3.28 3.26 -8.66
C GLY A 128 3.70 1.84 -8.31
N VAL A 129 2.77 0.95 -7.95
CA VAL A 129 3.07 -0.50 -7.82
C VAL A 129 3.60 -1.02 -9.17
N PRO A 130 4.84 -1.53 -9.22
CA PRO A 130 5.47 -1.83 -10.51
C PRO A 130 5.00 -3.15 -11.13
N ALA A 131 4.57 -4.12 -10.34
CA ALA A 131 4.19 -5.45 -10.82
C ALA A 131 3.05 -6.05 -9.99
N ILE A 132 2.20 -6.83 -10.65
CA ILE A 132 1.08 -7.56 -10.04
C ILE A 132 1.18 -9.03 -10.42
N VAL A 133 0.94 -9.92 -9.45
CA VAL A 133 0.68 -11.36 -9.65
C VAL A 133 -0.78 -11.60 -9.31
N VAL A 134 -1.48 -12.45 -10.06
CA VAL A 134 -2.90 -12.74 -9.84
C VAL A 134 -3.06 -14.08 -9.11
N PHE A 135 -3.91 -14.10 -8.09
CA PHE A 135 -4.39 -15.32 -7.47
C PHE A 135 -5.90 -15.46 -7.71
N LEU A 136 -6.27 -16.37 -8.59
CA LEU A 136 -7.66 -16.73 -8.86
C LEU A 136 -8.13 -17.72 -7.80
N ASN A 137 -8.81 -17.17 -6.78
CA ASN A 137 -9.19 -17.87 -5.55
C ASN A 137 -10.56 -18.55 -5.68
N LYS A 138 -10.90 -19.41 -4.71
CA LYS A 138 -12.18 -20.11 -4.58
C LYS A 138 -12.46 -21.05 -5.76
N THR A 139 -11.43 -21.61 -6.37
CA THR A 139 -11.60 -22.56 -7.49
C THR A 139 -12.29 -23.85 -7.08
N ASP A 140 -12.30 -24.17 -5.79
CA ASP A 140 -13.05 -25.26 -5.17
C ASP A 140 -14.58 -25.10 -5.23
N LEU A 141 -15.07 -23.89 -5.52
CA LEU A 141 -16.49 -23.58 -5.66
C LEU A 141 -16.96 -23.47 -7.11
N VAL A 142 -16.06 -23.71 -8.07
CA VAL A 142 -16.35 -23.61 -9.51
C VAL A 142 -16.23 -24.97 -10.15
N ASP A 143 -17.37 -25.52 -10.55
CA ASP A 143 -17.44 -26.87 -11.17
C ASP A 143 -17.00 -26.84 -12.64
N ASP A 144 -17.18 -25.72 -13.33
CA ASP A 144 -16.88 -25.57 -14.75
C ASP A 144 -15.53 -24.91 -14.98
N PRO A 145 -14.51 -25.63 -15.49
CA PRO A 145 -13.21 -25.05 -15.81
C PRO A 145 -13.25 -23.91 -16.82
N GLU A 146 -14.21 -23.91 -17.77
CA GLU A 146 -14.33 -22.88 -18.79
C GLU A 146 -14.70 -21.51 -18.15
N LEU A 147 -15.43 -21.53 -17.04
CA LEU A 147 -15.73 -20.31 -16.29
C LEU A 147 -14.44 -19.68 -15.71
N LEU A 148 -13.52 -20.50 -15.22
CA LEU A 148 -12.23 -20.01 -14.72
C LEU A 148 -11.40 -19.40 -15.85
N ASP A 149 -11.45 -19.96 -17.06
CA ASP A 149 -10.76 -19.41 -18.23
C ASP A 149 -11.34 -18.04 -18.62
N LEU A 150 -12.66 -17.89 -18.59
CA LEU A 150 -13.34 -16.62 -18.85
C LEU A 150 -12.97 -15.55 -17.81
N VAL A 151 -12.99 -15.90 -16.53
CA VAL A 151 -12.61 -14.98 -15.45
C VAL A 151 -11.14 -14.57 -15.55
N GLU A 152 -10.25 -15.51 -15.90
CA GLU A 152 -8.84 -15.18 -16.14
C GLU A 152 -8.68 -14.18 -17.28
N MET A 153 -9.40 -14.37 -18.40
CA MET A 153 -9.37 -13.48 -19.55
C MET A 153 -9.87 -12.06 -19.14
N GLU A 154 -10.97 -11.96 -18.40
CA GLU A 154 -11.48 -10.68 -17.90
C GLU A 154 -10.48 -9.97 -16.99
N VAL A 155 -9.75 -10.70 -16.16
CA VAL A 155 -8.72 -10.14 -15.28
C VAL A 155 -7.53 -9.64 -16.10
N ARG A 156 -7.09 -10.37 -17.12
CA ARG A 156 -6.01 -9.95 -18.04
C ARG A 156 -6.38 -8.69 -18.81
N ASP A 157 -7.60 -8.63 -19.34
CA ASP A 157 -8.15 -7.44 -20.03
C ASP A 157 -8.22 -6.24 -19.10
N LEU A 158 -8.67 -6.44 -17.84
CA LEU A 158 -8.69 -5.40 -16.84
C LEU A 158 -7.29 -4.85 -16.57
N LEU A 159 -6.30 -5.72 -16.34
CA LEU A 159 -4.93 -5.31 -16.06
C LEU A 159 -4.32 -4.57 -17.24
N SER A 160 -4.56 -5.03 -18.47
CA SER A 160 -4.11 -4.37 -19.70
C SER A 160 -4.74 -2.97 -19.86
N SER A 161 -5.99 -2.80 -19.46
CA SER A 161 -6.70 -1.51 -19.53
C SER A 161 -6.12 -0.45 -18.57
N TYR A 162 -5.33 -0.86 -17.58
CA TYR A 162 -4.61 0.02 -16.63
C TYR A 162 -3.08 -0.02 -16.83
N ASP A 163 -2.61 -0.31 -18.04
CA ASP A 163 -1.20 -0.34 -18.43
C ASP A 163 -0.32 -1.34 -17.64
N PHE A 164 -0.89 -2.42 -17.14
CA PHE A 164 -0.12 -3.59 -16.71
C PHE A 164 -0.03 -4.58 -17.88
N PRO A 165 1.05 -5.37 -18.00
CA PRO A 165 1.22 -6.34 -19.10
C PRO A 165 0.33 -7.59 -18.87
N GLY A 166 -1.00 -7.43 -19.03
CA GLY A 166 -2.00 -8.44 -18.65
C GLY A 166 -1.76 -9.83 -19.24
N ASP A 167 -1.24 -9.91 -20.47
CA ASP A 167 -0.95 -11.19 -21.14
C ASP A 167 0.20 -11.96 -20.50
N ASP A 168 1.21 -11.22 -19.96
CA ASP A 168 2.43 -11.80 -19.39
C ASP A 168 2.36 -12.01 -17.87
N ILE A 169 1.30 -11.51 -17.22
CA ILE A 169 1.14 -11.60 -15.77
C ILE A 169 0.87 -13.04 -15.33
N PRO A 170 1.62 -13.58 -14.34
CA PRO A 170 1.32 -14.88 -13.76
C PRO A 170 -0.07 -14.91 -13.11
N VAL A 171 -0.89 -15.90 -13.49
CA VAL A 171 -2.19 -16.16 -12.88
C VAL A 171 -2.15 -17.55 -12.27
N ILE A 172 -2.26 -17.62 -10.95
CA ILE A 172 -2.27 -18.85 -10.19
C ILE A 172 -3.70 -19.14 -9.74
N ARG A 173 -4.18 -20.36 -10.01
CA ARG A 173 -5.52 -20.83 -9.67
C ARG A 173 -5.46 -21.69 -8.43
N GLY A 174 -6.34 -21.47 -7.45
CA GLY A 174 -6.36 -22.29 -6.25
C GLY A 174 -7.44 -21.94 -5.24
N SER A 175 -7.39 -22.60 -4.09
CA SER A 175 -8.24 -22.34 -2.95
C SER A 175 -7.39 -22.03 -1.72
N ALA A 176 -7.36 -20.75 -1.35
CA ALA A 176 -6.69 -20.33 -0.13
C ALA A 176 -7.29 -20.99 1.12
N ARG A 177 -8.61 -21.24 1.10
CA ARG A 177 -9.32 -21.93 2.17
C ARG A 177 -8.85 -23.35 2.34
N ASN A 178 -8.79 -24.14 1.27
CA ASN A 178 -8.34 -25.53 1.34
C ASN A 178 -6.91 -25.64 1.85
N ALA A 179 -6.02 -24.73 1.42
CA ALA A 179 -4.66 -24.65 1.95
C ALA A 179 -4.63 -24.27 3.44
N LEU A 180 -5.46 -23.32 3.87
CA LEU A 180 -5.51 -22.88 5.27
C LEU A 180 -6.13 -23.96 6.18
N GLU A 181 -7.18 -24.65 5.76
CA GLU A 181 -7.89 -25.67 6.56
C GLU A 181 -7.23 -27.05 6.48
N SER A 182 -6.28 -27.30 5.55
CA SER A 182 -5.57 -28.58 5.44
C SER A 182 -4.90 -28.96 6.77
N THR A 183 -5.04 -30.20 7.18
CA THR A 183 -4.37 -30.77 8.36
C THR A 183 -3.04 -31.45 8.02
N SER A 184 -2.64 -31.45 6.74
CA SER A 184 -1.38 -32.04 6.31
C SER A 184 -0.19 -31.23 6.81
N THR A 185 0.83 -31.92 7.27
CA THR A 185 2.15 -31.36 7.57
C THR A 185 3.15 -31.56 6.42
N ASP A 186 2.74 -32.27 5.36
CA ASP A 186 3.55 -32.44 4.14
C ASP A 186 3.38 -31.21 3.26
N ILE A 187 4.46 -30.45 3.07
CA ILE A 187 4.49 -29.24 2.22
C ILE A 187 4.19 -29.54 0.74
N ASN A 188 4.31 -30.82 0.31
CA ASN A 188 4.00 -31.25 -1.05
C ASN A 188 2.55 -31.73 -1.20
N ALA A 189 1.72 -31.63 -0.16
CA ALA A 189 0.32 -31.99 -0.25
C ALA A 189 -0.40 -31.17 -1.33
N PRO A 190 -1.34 -31.75 -2.08
CA PRO A 190 -2.02 -31.08 -3.20
C PRO A 190 -2.65 -29.74 -2.83
N GLU A 191 -3.14 -29.60 -1.60
CA GLU A 191 -3.79 -28.39 -1.09
C GLU A 191 -2.84 -27.19 -1.02
N TYR A 192 -1.53 -27.43 -0.84
CA TYR A 192 -0.51 -26.37 -0.76
C TYR A 192 0.10 -26.00 -2.12
N LYS A 193 -0.17 -26.79 -3.17
CA LYS A 193 0.45 -26.58 -4.49
C LYS A 193 0.23 -25.16 -5.01
N CYS A 194 -0.98 -24.62 -4.89
CA CYS A 194 -1.31 -23.27 -5.35
C CYS A 194 -0.56 -22.19 -4.56
N ILE A 195 -0.24 -22.41 -3.27
CA ILE A 195 0.53 -21.49 -2.47
C ILE A 195 2.00 -21.52 -2.86
N LEU A 196 2.56 -22.71 -3.10
CA LEU A 196 3.93 -22.86 -3.62
C LEU A 196 4.07 -22.14 -4.97
N GLU A 197 3.17 -22.41 -5.92
CA GLU A 197 3.18 -21.80 -7.25
C GLU A 197 3.05 -20.28 -7.17
N LEU A 198 2.20 -19.76 -6.25
CA LEU A 198 2.07 -18.32 -6.01
C LEU A 198 3.38 -17.72 -5.49
N MET A 199 4.02 -18.34 -4.51
CA MET A 199 5.26 -17.80 -3.93
C MET A 199 6.42 -17.89 -4.94
N ASP A 200 6.48 -18.92 -5.77
CA ASP A 200 7.45 -19.01 -6.87
C ASP A 200 7.23 -17.91 -7.93
N ALA A 201 5.96 -17.61 -8.25
CA ALA A 201 5.61 -16.52 -9.16
C ALA A 201 5.98 -15.15 -8.55
N VAL A 202 5.69 -14.92 -7.28
CA VAL A 202 6.07 -13.69 -6.55
C VAL A 202 7.59 -13.53 -6.52
N ASP A 203 8.32 -14.59 -6.20
CA ASP A 203 9.79 -14.59 -6.15
C ASP A 203 10.45 -14.31 -7.51
N SER A 204 9.81 -14.72 -8.60
CA SER A 204 10.40 -14.61 -9.96
C SER A 204 9.91 -13.40 -10.74
N TYR A 205 8.63 -13.03 -10.62
CA TYR A 205 8.00 -12.00 -11.44
C TYR A 205 8.08 -10.60 -10.82
N ILE A 206 7.91 -10.49 -9.49
CA ILE A 206 8.02 -9.18 -8.84
C ILE A 206 9.49 -8.76 -8.80
N PRO A 207 9.85 -7.58 -9.35
CA PRO A 207 11.23 -7.13 -9.38
C PRO A 207 11.78 -6.88 -7.98
N THR A 208 13.07 -7.11 -7.78
CA THR A 208 13.74 -6.61 -6.57
C THR A 208 13.88 -5.10 -6.70
N PRO A 209 13.31 -4.31 -5.78
CA PRO A 209 13.30 -2.87 -5.92
C PRO A 209 14.69 -2.26 -5.76
N GLU A 210 14.99 -1.25 -6.59
CA GLU A 210 16.15 -0.40 -6.38
C GLU A 210 15.88 0.56 -5.22
N ARG A 211 16.72 0.53 -4.20
CA ARG A 211 16.56 1.34 -3.00
C ARG A 211 17.35 2.64 -3.11
N GLN A 212 16.66 3.78 -2.97
CA GLN A 212 17.27 5.10 -2.99
C GLN A 212 17.89 5.44 -1.61
N ALA A 213 18.85 4.65 -1.17
CA ALA A 213 19.48 4.79 0.15
C ALA A 213 20.39 6.01 0.28
N ASP A 214 20.92 6.53 -0.84
CA ASP A 214 21.84 7.68 -0.87
C ASP A 214 21.12 9.04 -0.80
N LEU A 215 19.81 9.07 -0.96
CA LEU A 215 19.02 10.29 -0.85
C LEU A 215 18.79 10.69 0.62
N PRO A 216 18.42 11.97 0.90
CA PRO A 216 18.01 12.38 2.24
C PRO A 216 16.84 11.54 2.77
N PHE A 217 16.95 11.10 4.02
CA PHE A 217 15.91 10.29 4.68
C PHE A 217 14.53 10.93 4.59
N LEU A 218 13.54 10.11 4.26
CA LEU A 218 12.12 10.45 4.30
C LEU A 218 11.30 9.21 4.60
N MET A 219 10.39 9.32 5.57
CA MET A 219 9.44 8.29 5.97
C MET A 219 8.06 8.91 6.21
N PRO A 220 7.04 8.64 5.38
CA PRO A 220 5.66 9.00 5.67
C PRO A 220 5.17 8.31 6.94
N VAL A 221 4.47 9.07 7.80
CA VAL A 221 3.88 8.53 9.03
C VAL A 221 2.54 7.88 8.72
N GLU A 222 2.41 6.61 9.08
CA GLU A 222 1.19 5.81 8.87
C GLU A 222 0.35 5.70 10.12
N ASP A 223 1.02 5.47 11.26
CA ASP A 223 0.36 5.37 12.54
C ASP A 223 1.30 5.85 13.66
N VAL A 224 0.70 6.21 14.80
CA VAL A 224 1.41 6.75 15.96
C VAL A 224 0.95 6.07 17.23
N PHE A 225 1.89 5.47 17.93
CA PHE A 225 1.66 4.77 19.20
C PHE A 225 2.40 5.44 20.35
N SER A 226 1.82 5.38 21.53
CA SER A 226 2.52 5.69 22.77
C SER A 226 2.85 4.39 23.52
N ILE A 227 4.12 4.17 23.78
CA ILE A 227 4.57 3.01 24.55
C ILE A 227 4.96 3.48 25.96
N SER A 228 4.28 2.95 26.97
CA SER A 228 4.56 3.28 28.38
C SER A 228 6.05 3.05 28.70
N GLY A 229 6.71 4.07 29.24
CA GLY A 229 8.13 4.04 29.62
C GLY A 229 9.12 4.14 28.44
N ARG A 230 8.67 4.20 27.20
CA ARG A 230 9.55 4.30 26.00
C ARG A 230 9.31 5.56 25.15
N GLY A 231 8.11 6.13 25.19
CA GLY A 231 7.73 7.33 24.45
C GLY A 231 6.87 7.07 23.23
N THR A 232 6.87 8.02 22.31
CA THR A 232 6.07 7.98 21.07
C THR A 232 6.82 7.23 19.98
N VAL A 233 6.10 6.37 19.27
CA VAL A 233 6.59 5.62 18.11
C VAL A 233 5.77 6.02 16.90
N ALA A 234 6.44 6.50 15.87
CA ALA A 234 5.84 6.69 14.55
C ALA A 234 6.20 5.51 13.65
N THR A 235 5.20 4.91 13.01
CA THR A 235 5.40 3.82 12.06
C THR A 235 5.27 4.30 10.63
N GLY A 236 5.97 3.66 9.72
CA GLY A 236 5.90 3.90 8.29
C GLY A 236 6.96 3.14 7.51
N ARG A 237 6.82 3.16 6.19
CA ARG A 237 7.85 2.69 5.28
C ARG A 237 8.85 3.80 5.01
N VAL A 238 10.14 3.51 5.11
CA VAL A 238 11.18 4.43 4.66
C VAL A 238 11.08 4.57 3.13
N GLU A 239 10.67 5.73 2.65
CA GLU A 239 10.50 6.01 1.21
C GLU A 239 11.87 6.11 0.52
N ARG A 240 12.82 6.82 1.16
CA ARG A 240 14.20 7.02 0.67
C ARG A 240 15.16 7.31 1.82
N GLY A 241 16.45 7.15 1.54
CA GLY A 241 17.52 7.45 2.47
C GLY A 241 17.69 6.40 3.57
N THR A 242 18.42 6.81 4.59
CA THR A 242 18.71 5.99 5.77
C THR A 242 18.50 6.78 7.05
N VAL A 243 18.11 6.12 8.13
CA VAL A 243 18.03 6.69 9.47
C VAL A 243 18.67 5.77 10.50
N LYS A 244 19.44 6.35 11.42
CA LYS A 244 20.13 5.64 12.51
C LYS A 244 19.59 6.07 13.86
N VAL A 245 19.81 5.24 14.85
CA VAL A 245 19.62 5.65 16.26
C VAL A 245 20.52 6.83 16.56
N SER A 246 19.98 7.85 17.20
CA SER A 246 20.57 9.16 17.53
C SER A 246 20.54 10.20 16.39
N ASP A 247 20.04 9.87 15.20
CA ASP A 247 19.82 10.87 14.17
C ASP A 247 18.74 11.88 14.59
N VAL A 248 18.92 13.13 14.17
CA VAL A 248 17.91 14.17 14.28
C VAL A 248 17.04 14.14 13.03
N VAL A 249 15.72 14.17 13.21
CA VAL A 249 14.73 14.24 12.14
C VAL A 249 13.76 15.39 12.36
N GLU A 250 13.16 15.90 11.29
CA GLU A 250 12.08 16.87 11.33
C GLU A 250 10.74 16.17 11.04
N ILE A 251 9.71 16.58 11.77
CA ILE A 251 8.30 16.26 11.51
C ILE A 251 7.76 17.37 10.61
N VAL A 252 7.32 17.03 9.40
CA VAL A 252 6.93 17.99 8.35
C VAL A 252 5.55 17.66 7.79
N GLY A 253 4.74 18.68 7.53
CA GLY A 253 3.39 18.56 6.95
C GLY A 253 2.29 18.75 7.98
N LEU A 254 1.07 18.99 7.49
CA LEU A 254 -0.16 19.31 8.24
C LEU A 254 -0.07 20.57 9.12
N SER A 255 1.10 21.18 9.21
CA SER A 255 1.39 22.46 9.87
C SER A 255 2.48 23.19 9.10
N ASP A 256 2.48 24.52 9.18
CA ASP A 256 3.57 25.36 8.66
C ASP A 256 4.83 25.28 9.56
N GLU A 257 4.64 24.88 10.81
CA GLU A 257 5.74 24.68 11.76
C GLU A 257 6.35 23.29 11.62
N LYS A 258 7.68 23.25 11.67
CA LYS A 258 8.46 22.01 11.72
C LYS A 258 8.92 21.76 13.15
N LYS A 259 8.81 20.52 13.59
CA LYS A 259 9.34 20.07 14.89
C LYS A 259 10.53 19.16 14.67
N SER A 260 11.64 19.41 15.38
CA SER A 260 12.81 18.54 15.36
C SER A 260 12.79 17.59 16.53
N THR A 261 13.16 16.34 16.31
CA THR A 261 13.30 15.33 17.35
C THR A 261 14.47 14.40 17.06
N THR A 262 14.85 13.59 18.05
CA THR A 262 15.90 12.58 17.91
C THR A 262 15.29 11.19 17.89
N VAL A 263 15.70 10.36 16.95
CA VAL A 263 15.35 8.94 16.90
C VAL A 263 16.12 8.18 17.97
N THR A 264 15.44 7.63 18.97
CA THR A 264 16.06 6.90 20.08
C THR A 264 16.08 5.39 19.89
N GLY A 265 15.36 4.89 18.92
CA GLY A 265 15.32 3.48 18.56
C GLY A 265 14.64 3.26 17.24
N VAL A 266 15.04 2.23 16.54
CA VAL A 266 14.42 1.78 15.28
C VAL A 266 14.08 0.30 15.43
N GLU A 267 12.85 -0.06 15.10
CA GLU A 267 12.36 -1.43 15.19
C GLU A 267 11.64 -1.83 13.90
N MET A 268 11.84 -3.07 13.48
CA MET A 268 11.11 -3.70 12.38
C MET A 268 10.65 -5.09 12.85
N PHE A 269 9.35 -5.38 12.76
CA PHE A 269 8.75 -6.64 13.25
C PHE A 269 9.19 -7.02 14.67
N HIS A 270 9.15 -6.03 15.57
CA HIS A 270 9.57 -6.17 16.99
C HIS A 270 11.07 -6.48 17.22
N LYS A 271 11.89 -6.48 16.15
CA LYS A 271 13.35 -6.65 16.21
C LYS A 271 14.04 -5.29 16.16
N LEU A 272 15.14 -5.13 16.91
CA LEU A 272 15.90 -3.88 16.92
C LEU A 272 16.80 -3.78 15.68
N LEU A 273 16.81 -2.59 15.06
CA LEU A 273 17.74 -2.23 14.01
C LEU A 273 18.69 -1.12 14.47
N PRO A 274 19.98 -1.21 14.17
CA PRO A 274 20.90 -0.09 14.38
C PRO A 274 20.64 1.04 13.37
N GLN A 275 20.15 0.70 12.18
CA GLN A 275 19.86 1.57 11.06
C GLN A 275 18.72 1.00 10.23
N ALA A 276 17.82 1.85 9.76
CA ALA A 276 16.86 1.54 8.70
C ALA A 276 17.25 2.22 7.39
N GLU A 277 16.83 1.63 6.28
CA GLU A 277 17.08 2.14 4.93
C GLU A 277 15.83 2.11 4.07
N ALA A 278 15.89 2.77 2.92
CA ALA A 278 14.79 2.82 1.96
C ALA A 278 14.17 1.43 1.74
N GLY A 279 12.85 1.33 1.87
CA GLY A 279 12.06 0.11 1.76
C GLY A 279 11.72 -0.58 3.07
N ASP A 280 12.38 -0.27 4.19
CA ASP A 280 12.06 -0.87 5.48
C ASP A 280 10.75 -0.33 6.05
N ASN A 281 9.90 -1.21 6.58
CA ASN A 281 8.74 -0.84 7.38
C ASN A 281 9.14 -0.80 8.85
N ILE A 282 9.21 0.39 9.43
CA ILE A 282 9.78 0.58 10.75
C ILE A 282 8.85 1.30 11.72
N GLY A 283 9.12 1.09 13.01
CA GLY A 283 8.71 1.97 14.09
C GLY A 283 9.92 2.78 14.56
N ALA A 284 9.86 4.09 14.41
CA ALA A 284 10.87 5.02 14.91
C ALA A 284 10.43 5.57 16.29
N LEU A 285 11.24 5.34 17.32
CA LEU A 285 11.03 5.90 18.65
C LEU A 285 11.55 7.34 18.66
N LEU A 286 10.70 8.29 19.07
CA LEU A 286 10.97 9.70 19.04
C LEU A 286 11.14 10.26 20.45
N ARG A 287 12.17 11.10 20.65
CA ARG A 287 12.46 11.72 21.95
C ARG A 287 11.64 12.99 22.15
N GLY A 288 10.93 13.09 23.29
CA GLY A 288 10.31 14.34 23.72
C GLY A 288 9.14 14.81 22.85
N ILE A 289 8.56 13.90 22.05
CA ILE A 289 7.35 14.12 21.24
C ILE A 289 6.19 13.40 21.91
N ALA A 290 5.12 14.12 22.22
CA ALA A 290 3.87 13.53 22.68
C ALA A 290 3.09 12.93 21.49
N LYS A 291 2.18 11.99 21.78
CA LYS A 291 1.41 11.31 20.72
C LYS A 291 0.56 12.27 19.88
N ASP A 292 0.07 13.33 20.48
CA ASP A 292 -0.76 14.39 19.87
C ASP A 292 0.05 15.47 19.13
N GLU A 293 1.37 15.37 19.16
CA GLU A 293 2.28 16.28 18.45
C GLU A 293 2.77 15.75 17.10
N ILE A 294 2.42 14.52 16.78
CA ILE A 294 2.69 13.88 15.49
C ILE A 294 1.48 13.03 15.08
N GLU A 295 1.14 13.09 13.80
CA GLU A 295 -0.03 12.38 13.30
C GLU A 295 0.21 11.76 11.93
N ARG A 296 -0.64 10.81 11.55
CA ARG A 296 -0.69 10.22 10.22
C ARG A 296 -0.80 11.29 9.16
N GLY A 297 0.00 11.19 8.10
CA GLY A 297 0.02 12.15 7.00
C GLY A 297 1.18 13.13 7.03
N GLN A 298 1.81 13.31 8.19
CA GLN A 298 3.11 13.97 8.28
C GLN A 298 4.23 13.04 7.78
N VAL A 299 5.42 13.59 7.61
CA VAL A 299 6.63 12.81 7.30
C VAL A 299 7.70 13.05 8.33
N LEU A 300 8.51 12.02 8.62
CA LEU A 300 9.82 12.19 9.24
C LEU A 300 10.85 12.35 8.13
N ALA A 301 11.62 13.42 8.17
CA ALA A 301 12.59 13.74 7.15
C ALA A 301 13.93 14.18 7.74
N LYS A 302 15.01 14.04 6.95
CA LYS A 302 16.29 14.67 7.30
C LYS A 302 16.11 16.18 7.42
N PRO A 303 16.65 16.84 8.46
CA PRO A 303 16.47 18.27 8.66
C PRO A 303 16.80 19.10 7.41
N GLY A 304 15.85 19.98 7.03
CA GLY A 304 15.96 20.87 5.89
C GLY A 304 15.79 20.25 4.51
N SER A 305 15.52 18.93 4.41
CA SER A 305 15.39 18.24 3.12
C SER A 305 14.00 18.32 2.49
N VAL A 306 12.96 18.58 3.29
CA VAL A 306 11.56 18.67 2.84
C VAL A 306 10.90 19.88 3.48
N HIS A 307 9.95 20.49 2.76
CA HIS A 307 9.21 21.65 3.22
C HIS A 307 7.69 21.43 3.10
N PRO A 308 6.89 22.02 3.99
CA PRO A 308 5.44 22.03 3.84
C PRO A 308 5.03 23.01 2.75
N HIS A 309 4.11 22.62 1.89
CA HIS A 309 3.58 23.44 0.79
C HIS A 309 2.07 23.34 0.70
N ARG A 310 1.42 24.43 0.28
CA ARG A 310 -0.04 24.50 0.08
C ARG A 310 -0.42 24.63 -1.38
N LYS A 311 0.42 25.27 -2.20
CA LYS A 311 0.07 25.60 -3.57
C LYS A 311 1.09 25.04 -4.57
N PHE A 312 0.56 24.34 -5.56
CA PHE A 312 1.38 23.69 -6.59
C PHE A 312 0.63 23.62 -7.92
N VAL A 313 1.35 23.39 -9.01
CA VAL A 313 0.81 22.99 -10.28
C VAL A 313 0.87 21.46 -10.36
N GLY A 314 -0.24 20.83 -10.70
CA GLY A 314 -0.33 19.39 -10.93
C GLY A 314 -0.68 19.10 -12.38
N HIS A 315 0.07 18.18 -13.01
CA HIS A 315 -0.34 17.56 -14.25
C HIS A 315 -1.34 16.45 -13.95
N VAL A 316 -2.60 16.60 -14.36
CA VAL A 316 -3.72 15.76 -13.92
C VAL A 316 -4.43 15.12 -15.10
N TYR A 317 -4.64 13.82 -15.01
CA TYR A 317 -5.58 13.07 -15.84
C TYR A 317 -6.92 12.91 -15.11
N VAL A 318 -8.00 13.30 -15.75
CA VAL A 318 -9.37 13.19 -15.23
C VAL A 318 -9.99 11.88 -15.71
N LEU A 319 -10.29 10.98 -14.78
CA LEU A 319 -10.83 9.66 -15.10
C LEU A 319 -12.19 9.75 -15.79
N THR A 320 -12.38 8.93 -16.81
CA THR A 320 -13.64 8.75 -17.52
C THR A 320 -14.64 7.94 -16.68
N GLU A 321 -15.92 7.98 -17.04
CA GLU A 321 -16.95 7.14 -16.41
C GLU A 321 -16.65 5.64 -16.52
N LYS A 322 -16.07 5.19 -17.63
CA LYS A 322 -15.69 3.79 -17.85
C LYS A 322 -14.59 3.34 -16.89
N GLU A 323 -13.73 4.23 -16.48
CA GLU A 323 -12.67 4.03 -15.48
C GLU A 323 -13.16 4.21 -14.04
N GLY A 324 -14.46 4.37 -13.83
CA GLY A 324 -15.05 4.62 -12.50
C GLY A 324 -15.05 6.08 -12.06
N GLY A 325 -14.57 6.99 -12.91
CA GLY A 325 -14.50 8.42 -12.64
C GLY A 325 -15.84 9.18 -12.76
N ARG A 326 -15.76 10.44 -13.13
CA ARG A 326 -16.91 11.35 -13.23
C ARG A 326 -17.65 11.20 -14.56
N LYS A 327 -18.96 11.51 -14.54
CA LYS A 327 -19.79 11.68 -15.74
C LYS A 327 -19.81 13.12 -16.24
N LYS A 328 -19.71 14.09 -15.31
CA LYS A 328 -19.88 15.51 -15.60
C LYS A 328 -18.53 16.24 -15.51
N PRO A 329 -18.31 17.27 -16.33
CA PRO A 329 -17.15 18.13 -16.19
C PRO A 329 -17.16 18.87 -14.85
N PHE A 330 -16.02 19.41 -14.46
CA PHE A 330 -15.90 20.35 -13.35
C PHE A 330 -15.29 21.67 -13.82
N PHE A 331 -15.45 22.70 -13.03
CA PHE A 331 -15.06 24.07 -13.31
C PHE A 331 -14.02 24.55 -12.30
N ALA A 332 -13.43 25.71 -12.55
CA ALA A 332 -12.60 26.38 -11.58
C ALA A 332 -13.34 26.57 -10.24
N GLY A 333 -12.64 26.44 -9.13
CA GLY A 333 -13.20 26.46 -7.79
C GLY A 333 -13.71 25.09 -7.30
N TYR A 334 -13.59 24.03 -8.09
CA TYR A 334 -13.88 22.67 -7.64
C TYR A 334 -13.01 22.26 -6.46
N ARG A 335 -13.60 21.63 -5.43
CA ARG A 335 -12.97 21.34 -4.14
C ARG A 335 -13.04 19.85 -3.75
N PRO A 336 -12.27 18.98 -4.42
CA PRO A 336 -12.16 17.56 -4.06
C PRO A 336 -11.15 17.32 -2.94
N GLN A 337 -10.99 16.04 -2.57
CA GLN A 337 -9.92 15.56 -1.70
C GLN A 337 -8.72 15.11 -2.53
N PHE A 338 -7.54 15.54 -2.13
CA PHE A 338 -6.25 15.15 -2.70
C PHE A 338 -5.55 14.18 -1.77
N TYR A 339 -5.22 13.00 -2.27
CA TYR A 339 -4.55 11.95 -1.51
C TYR A 339 -3.07 11.93 -1.85
N PHE A 340 -2.24 12.20 -0.84
CA PHE A 340 -0.78 12.17 -0.93
C PHE A 340 -0.23 11.19 0.09
N ARG A 341 0.62 10.25 -0.31
CA ARG A 341 1.22 9.27 0.62
C ARG A 341 0.17 8.68 1.59
N THR A 342 0.22 9.10 2.86
CA THR A 342 -0.63 8.58 3.95
C THR A 342 -1.75 9.52 4.36
N THR A 343 -1.92 10.69 3.69
CA THR A 343 -2.91 11.71 4.03
C THR A 343 -3.84 12.07 2.88
N ASP A 344 -4.96 12.66 3.22
CA ASP A 344 -5.87 13.34 2.30
C ASP A 344 -6.16 14.76 2.79
N VAL A 345 -6.14 15.70 1.86
CA VAL A 345 -6.39 17.12 2.15
C VAL A 345 -7.34 17.68 1.10
N THR A 346 -8.31 18.47 1.53
CA THR A 346 -9.18 19.20 0.61
C THR A 346 -8.38 20.31 -0.07
N GLY A 347 -8.51 20.44 -1.39
CA GLY A 347 -7.87 21.51 -2.16
C GLY A 347 -8.84 22.15 -3.15
N THR A 348 -8.59 23.40 -3.49
CA THR A 348 -9.31 24.14 -4.52
C THR A 348 -8.53 24.08 -5.82
N ILE A 349 -9.21 23.79 -6.94
CA ILE A 349 -8.63 23.75 -8.28
C ILE A 349 -8.85 25.07 -8.99
N GLU A 350 -7.79 25.63 -9.54
CA GLU A 350 -7.79 26.72 -10.50
C GLU A 350 -7.38 26.14 -11.87
N LEU A 351 -8.19 26.39 -12.90
CA LEU A 351 -7.89 25.96 -14.27
C LEU A 351 -6.99 26.98 -14.99
N PRO A 352 -6.20 26.54 -15.99
CA PRO A 352 -5.36 27.44 -16.78
C PRO A 352 -6.21 28.50 -17.51
N GLU A 353 -5.56 29.61 -17.86
CA GLU A 353 -6.19 30.67 -18.63
C GLU A 353 -6.75 30.14 -19.96
N GLY A 354 -8.01 30.46 -20.26
CA GLY A 354 -8.72 29.97 -21.46
C GLY A 354 -9.37 28.60 -21.34
N VAL A 355 -9.21 27.90 -20.21
CA VAL A 355 -9.89 26.62 -19.91
C VAL A 355 -11.07 26.87 -18.99
N GLU A 356 -12.28 26.83 -19.52
CA GLU A 356 -13.50 27.06 -18.74
C GLU A 356 -13.90 25.84 -17.89
N MET A 357 -13.69 24.64 -18.40
CA MET A 357 -14.06 23.37 -17.74
C MET A 357 -13.06 22.26 -18.05
N CYS A 358 -13.02 21.27 -17.17
CA CYS A 358 -12.26 20.04 -17.36
C CYS A 358 -13.23 18.85 -17.47
N ARG A 359 -13.08 18.07 -18.55
CA ARG A 359 -13.95 16.93 -18.87
C ARG A 359 -13.33 15.60 -18.48
N PRO A 360 -14.12 14.57 -18.22
CA PRO A 360 -13.61 13.20 -18.11
C PRO A 360 -12.79 12.82 -19.38
N GLY A 361 -11.57 12.33 -19.17
CA GLY A 361 -10.60 12.00 -20.21
C GLY A 361 -9.58 13.10 -20.53
N ASP A 362 -9.73 14.30 -19.97
CA ASP A 362 -8.78 15.39 -20.21
C ASP A 362 -7.49 15.22 -19.39
N ASN A 363 -6.38 15.64 -20.01
CA ASN A 363 -5.09 15.90 -19.34
C ASN A 363 -4.90 17.41 -19.21
N VAL A 364 -4.75 17.90 -18.00
CA VAL A 364 -4.70 19.35 -17.74
C VAL A 364 -3.67 19.67 -16.66
N ASP A 365 -2.88 20.72 -16.91
CA ASP A 365 -2.07 21.35 -15.85
C ASP A 365 -2.96 22.29 -15.06
N MET A 366 -3.20 21.98 -13.80
CA MET A 366 -4.06 22.80 -12.94
C MET A 366 -3.32 23.26 -11.69
N THR A 367 -3.64 24.45 -11.24
CA THR A 367 -3.15 24.96 -9.95
C THR A 367 -4.06 24.45 -8.85
N VAL A 368 -3.44 23.87 -7.84
CA VAL A 368 -4.12 23.35 -6.64
C VAL A 368 -3.69 24.12 -5.43
N GLU A 369 -4.65 24.57 -4.64
CA GLU A 369 -4.40 25.21 -3.35
C GLU A 369 -5.07 24.40 -2.23
N LEU A 370 -4.25 23.78 -1.37
CA LEU A 370 -4.67 22.93 -0.28
C LEU A 370 -5.07 23.75 0.94
N ILE A 371 -6.08 23.31 1.69
CA ILE A 371 -6.49 23.95 2.95
C ILE A 371 -5.45 23.78 4.06
N THR A 372 -4.65 22.70 3.98
CA THR A 372 -3.59 22.35 4.95
C THR A 372 -2.31 22.07 4.20
N PRO A 373 -1.13 22.54 4.68
CA PRO A 373 0.13 22.26 4.00
C PRO A 373 0.51 20.79 4.13
N ILE A 374 1.15 20.25 3.11
CA ILE A 374 1.67 18.88 3.11
C ILE A 374 3.17 18.89 2.82
N ALA A 375 3.86 17.85 3.25
CA ALA A 375 5.24 17.59 2.82
C ALA A 375 5.21 17.20 1.34
N CYS A 376 5.46 18.18 0.45
CA CYS A 376 5.28 18.08 -0.98
C CYS A 376 6.59 18.40 -1.72
N GLU A 377 6.82 17.66 -2.81
CA GLU A 377 7.98 17.85 -3.70
C GLU A 377 7.52 17.68 -5.15
N GLU A 378 8.26 18.24 -6.10
CA GLU A 378 8.03 17.98 -7.54
C GLU A 378 8.24 16.49 -7.83
N GLY A 379 7.38 15.93 -8.68
CA GLY A 379 7.33 14.50 -8.98
C GLY A 379 6.46 13.67 -8.04
N LEU A 380 5.95 14.25 -6.94
CA LEU A 380 5.05 13.54 -6.03
C LEU A 380 3.72 13.24 -6.71
N ARG A 381 3.31 11.98 -6.72
CA ARG A 381 2.02 11.53 -7.27
C ARG A 381 0.90 11.75 -6.25
N PHE A 382 -0.30 11.97 -6.78
CA PHE A 382 -1.52 12.11 -5.98
C PHE A 382 -2.75 11.59 -6.70
N ALA A 383 -3.76 11.18 -5.92
CA ALA A 383 -5.08 10.87 -6.42
C ALA A 383 -6.08 11.95 -6.01
N ILE A 384 -7.07 12.20 -6.88
CA ILE A 384 -8.18 13.12 -6.61
C ILE A 384 -9.44 12.30 -6.39
N ARG A 385 -10.14 12.54 -5.26
CA ARG A 385 -11.34 11.78 -4.89
C ARG A 385 -12.51 12.70 -4.56
N GLU A 386 -13.70 12.24 -4.91
CA GLU A 386 -14.98 12.88 -4.59
C GLU A 386 -16.02 11.83 -4.27
N GLY A 387 -16.74 11.98 -3.15
CA GLY A 387 -17.84 11.10 -2.79
C GLY A 387 -17.51 9.61 -2.77
N GLY A 388 -16.30 9.25 -2.31
CA GLY A 388 -15.84 7.87 -2.24
C GLY A 388 -15.29 7.30 -3.56
N ARG A 389 -15.19 8.09 -4.64
CA ARG A 389 -14.68 7.67 -5.95
C ARG A 389 -13.39 8.39 -6.30
N THR A 390 -12.48 7.70 -6.95
CA THR A 390 -11.32 8.33 -7.59
C THR A 390 -11.79 8.98 -8.89
N VAL A 391 -11.56 10.28 -9.02
CA VAL A 391 -12.02 11.08 -10.17
C VAL A 391 -10.87 11.60 -11.03
N GLY A 392 -9.65 11.48 -10.55
CA GLY A 392 -8.45 11.84 -11.29
C GLY A 392 -7.19 11.42 -10.56
N SER A 393 -6.09 11.49 -11.27
CA SER A 393 -4.74 11.30 -10.74
C SER A 393 -3.78 12.29 -11.34
N GLY A 394 -2.73 12.61 -10.64
CA GLY A 394 -1.77 13.56 -11.13
C GLY A 394 -0.40 13.44 -10.47
N VAL A 395 0.50 14.28 -10.98
CA VAL A 395 1.87 14.45 -10.48
C VAL A 395 2.10 15.93 -10.23
N VAL A 396 2.72 16.27 -9.11
CA VAL A 396 3.16 17.63 -8.83
C VAL A 396 4.26 18.02 -9.82
N SER A 397 3.96 18.96 -10.70
CA SER A 397 4.90 19.43 -11.72
C SER A 397 5.71 20.63 -11.27
N LYS A 398 5.15 21.47 -10.37
CA LYS A 398 5.81 22.67 -9.86
C LYS A 398 5.24 23.08 -8.51
N ILE A 399 6.10 23.41 -7.57
CA ILE A 399 5.73 24.02 -6.29
C ILE A 399 5.62 25.55 -6.46
N LEU A 400 4.56 26.14 -5.91
CA LEU A 400 4.30 27.58 -5.97
C LEU A 400 4.42 28.28 -4.61
N ALA A 401 3.92 27.64 -3.52
CA ALA A 401 4.00 28.16 -2.14
C ALA A 401 3.80 27.04 -1.08
#